data_1f15cbfd19249dc8887f73cd7f9489e2
#
_entry.id   1f15cbfd19249dc8887f73cd7f9489e2
#
_cell.length_a   1.000
_cell.length_b   1.000
_cell.length_c   1.000
_cell.angle_alpha   90.00
_cell.angle_beta   90.00
_cell.angle_gamma   90.00
#
_symmetry.space_group_name_H-M   'P 1'
#
loop_
_entity.id
_entity.type
_entity.pdbx_description
1 polymer ?
#
loop_
_entity_poly.entity_id
_entity_poly.type
_entity_poly.pdbx_seq_one_letter_code
_entity_poly.pdbx_strand_id
1 'polypeptide(L)'
;AYKDKLIGYNLLTGTYKLKGKNEDLKLTIDADVCREAYRQLSKYDAGCIGIYNYKTGEIICMVSTPTFDPENEPSVPRDDQSGLYINRFLSSKLPPGSIFKTVTAAAAIENTDYQNFSYQCDGTRLIHGEKLNCAYPHGHVDLGGALLQSCNGAFSTLANEMGPEIMKDYVDRLGLTKSYDIDGIKNVKG
;
A
#
# COMPACT_ATOMS: atom_id res chain seq x y z
N ALA A 1 5.47 0.45 -20.44
CA ALA A 1 5.38 -0.94 -20.92
C ALA A 1 4.87 -1.00 -22.38
N TYR A 2 3.89 -0.17 -22.77
CA TYR A 2 3.22 -0.24 -24.07
C TYR A 2 3.60 0.88 -25.05
N LYS A 3 4.65 1.64 -24.75
CA LYS A 3 5.06 2.80 -25.56
C LYS A 3 5.27 2.45 -27.05
N ASP A 4 5.91 1.31 -27.31
CA ASP A 4 6.20 0.88 -28.69
C ASP A 4 4.93 0.44 -29.48
N LYS A 5 3.86 0.06 -28.79
CA LYS A 5 2.57 -0.24 -29.38
C LYS A 5 1.80 1.02 -29.74
N LEU A 6 1.83 2.02 -28.86
CA LEU A 6 1.07 3.25 -29.00
C LEU A 6 1.69 4.23 -30.01
N ILE A 7 3.01 4.34 -30.06
CA ILE A 7 3.68 5.44 -30.80
C ILE A 7 4.15 4.99 -32.19
N GLY A 8 4.21 3.67 -32.48
CA GLY A 8 4.77 3.19 -33.75
C GLY A 8 6.23 3.61 -34.03
N TYR A 9 6.92 4.21 -33.03
CA TYR A 9 8.28 4.70 -33.10
C TYR A 9 9.20 3.78 -32.34
N ASN A 10 10.27 3.31 -32.99
CA ASN A 10 11.28 2.49 -32.35
C ASN A 10 12.37 3.40 -31.78
N LEU A 11 12.43 3.51 -30.47
CA LEU A 11 13.40 4.33 -29.73
C LEU A 11 14.86 3.85 -29.92
N LEU A 12 15.07 2.56 -30.18
CA LEU A 12 16.41 1.99 -30.34
C LEU A 12 16.97 2.25 -31.73
N THR A 13 16.12 2.25 -32.76
CA THR A 13 16.56 2.45 -34.15
C THR A 13 16.26 3.85 -34.69
N GLY A 14 15.56 4.68 -33.94
CA GLY A 14 15.20 6.03 -34.37
C GLY A 14 14.23 6.07 -35.57
N THR A 15 13.53 4.98 -35.86
CA THR A 15 12.70 4.87 -37.07
C THR A 15 11.23 4.75 -36.74
N TYR A 16 10.38 5.40 -37.56
CA TYR A 16 8.93 5.13 -37.58
C TYR A 16 8.65 3.81 -38.28
N LYS A 17 7.81 2.97 -37.70
CA LYS A 17 7.27 1.81 -38.42
C LYS A 17 6.32 2.32 -39.51
N LEU A 18 6.73 2.28 -40.76
CA LEU A 18 5.93 2.67 -41.93
C LEU A 18 4.62 1.86 -42.11
N LYS A 19 4.43 0.80 -41.34
CA LYS A 19 3.21 -0.06 -41.26
C LYS A 19 2.89 -0.46 -39.82
N GLY A 20 3.07 0.43 -38.86
CA GLY A 20 2.53 0.22 -37.51
C GLY A 20 1.02 0.49 -37.56
N LYS A 21 0.17 -0.54 -37.41
CA LYS A 21 -1.19 -0.28 -36.93
C LYS A 21 -0.98 0.37 -35.56
N ASN A 22 -1.49 1.59 -35.37
CA ASN A 22 -1.68 2.15 -34.05
C ASN A 22 -2.62 1.16 -33.34
N GLU A 23 -2.08 0.37 -32.42
CA GLU A 23 -2.87 -0.58 -31.66
C GLU A 23 -3.58 0.20 -30.54
N ASP A 24 -4.88 0.04 -30.46
CA ASP A 24 -5.64 0.55 -29.33
C ASP A 24 -5.24 -0.19 -28.04
N LEU A 25 -5.04 0.54 -26.98
CA LEU A 25 -4.80 -0.03 -25.66
C LEU A 25 -6.09 0.08 -24.83
N LYS A 26 -6.73 -1.07 -24.60
CA LYS A 26 -7.88 -1.13 -23.70
C LYS A 26 -7.37 -1.30 -22.26
N LEU A 27 -7.73 -0.38 -21.39
CA LEU A 27 -7.43 -0.42 -19.97
C LEU A 27 -8.64 -0.93 -19.19
N THR A 28 -8.38 -1.47 -17.99
CA THR A 28 -9.40 -1.83 -17.00
C THR A 28 -9.78 -0.63 -16.11
N ILE A 29 -9.07 0.50 -16.27
CA ILE A 29 -9.30 1.73 -15.51
C ILE A 29 -10.66 2.34 -15.86
N ASP A 30 -11.46 2.60 -14.83
CA ASP A 30 -12.72 3.32 -14.94
C ASP A 30 -12.47 4.82 -14.68
N ALA A 31 -12.77 5.65 -15.68
CA ALA A 31 -12.49 7.07 -15.61
C ALA A 31 -13.39 7.81 -14.60
N ASP A 32 -14.63 7.38 -14.42
CA ASP A 32 -15.56 8.02 -13.49
C ASP A 32 -15.19 7.70 -12.05
N VAL A 33 -14.82 6.46 -11.77
CA VAL A 33 -14.30 6.04 -10.47
C VAL A 33 -12.99 6.78 -10.15
N CYS A 34 -12.08 6.91 -11.12
CA CYS A 34 -10.84 7.66 -10.94
C CYS A 34 -11.09 9.15 -10.67
N ARG A 35 -12.05 9.77 -11.35
CA ARG A 35 -12.41 11.17 -11.14
C ARG A 35 -12.95 11.41 -9.73
N GLU A 36 -13.82 10.54 -9.25
CA GLU A 36 -14.33 10.64 -7.89
C GLU A 36 -13.22 10.38 -6.85
N ALA A 37 -12.39 9.36 -7.06
CA ALA A 37 -11.24 9.08 -6.21
C ALA A 37 -10.30 10.30 -6.13
N TYR A 38 -10.00 10.94 -7.27
CA TYR A 38 -9.19 12.15 -7.30
C TYR A 38 -9.84 13.30 -6.53
N ARG A 39 -11.15 13.51 -6.70
CA ARG A 39 -11.90 14.56 -5.98
C ARG A 39 -11.84 14.37 -4.46
N GLN A 40 -11.84 13.13 -3.96
CA GLN A 40 -11.71 12.84 -2.53
C GLN A 40 -10.25 13.03 -2.08
N LEU A 41 -9.29 12.52 -2.87
CA LEU A 41 -7.88 12.55 -2.53
C LEU A 41 -7.29 13.97 -2.54
N SER A 42 -7.78 14.84 -3.43
CA SER A 42 -7.33 16.24 -3.53
C SER A 42 -7.62 17.11 -2.30
N LYS A 43 -8.33 16.59 -1.32
CA LYS A 43 -8.52 17.23 0.00
C LYS A 43 -7.30 17.08 0.92
N TYR A 44 -6.33 16.26 0.53
CA TYR A 44 -5.11 15.97 1.27
C TYR A 44 -3.89 16.39 0.44
N ASP A 45 -2.80 16.74 1.11
CA ASP A 45 -1.59 17.23 0.47
C ASP A 45 -0.95 16.18 -0.46
N ALA A 46 -0.94 14.93 -0.03
CA ALA A 46 -0.42 13.82 -0.82
C ALA A 46 -1.06 12.50 -0.41
N GLY A 47 -1.18 11.59 -1.38
CA GLY A 47 -1.72 10.26 -1.12
C GLY A 47 -1.94 9.44 -2.39
N CYS A 48 -2.56 8.28 -2.22
CA CYS A 48 -3.02 7.47 -3.35
C CYS A 48 -4.30 6.72 -3.01
N ILE A 49 -5.10 6.44 -4.03
CA ILE A 49 -6.26 5.54 -3.96
C ILE A 49 -6.11 4.50 -5.07
N GLY A 50 -6.12 3.23 -4.67
CA GLY A 50 -6.17 2.09 -5.58
C GLY A 50 -7.42 1.27 -5.34
N ILE A 51 -8.10 0.88 -6.42
CA ILE A 51 -9.24 -0.03 -6.38
C ILE A 51 -8.99 -1.13 -7.39
N TYR A 52 -9.09 -2.36 -6.94
CA TYR A 52 -8.93 -3.52 -7.80
C TYR A 52 -10.02 -4.57 -7.55
N ASN A 53 -10.29 -5.37 -8.56
CA ASN A 53 -11.17 -6.51 -8.45
C ASN A 53 -10.39 -7.67 -7.80
N TYR A 54 -10.73 -8.04 -6.59
CA TYR A 54 -10.00 -9.08 -5.83
C TYR A 54 -10.13 -10.49 -6.44
N LYS A 55 -11.10 -10.72 -7.33
CA LYS A 55 -11.28 -12.00 -8.01
C LYS A 55 -10.45 -12.11 -9.30
N THR A 56 -10.34 -11.00 -10.05
CA THR A 56 -9.69 -10.99 -11.38
C THR A 56 -8.29 -10.36 -11.32
N GLY A 57 -7.99 -9.56 -10.30
CA GLY A 57 -6.77 -8.76 -10.20
C GLY A 57 -6.78 -7.48 -11.05
N GLU A 58 -7.86 -7.22 -11.78
CA GLU A 58 -7.97 -6.03 -12.63
C GLU A 58 -7.97 -4.75 -11.78
N ILE A 59 -7.11 -3.81 -12.13
CA ILE A 59 -7.06 -2.49 -11.49
C ILE A 59 -8.13 -1.61 -12.12
N ILE A 60 -9.09 -1.18 -11.32
CA ILE A 60 -10.21 -0.33 -11.72
C ILE A 60 -9.88 1.14 -11.53
N CYS A 61 -9.13 1.46 -10.49
CA CYS A 61 -8.71 2.83 -10.16
C CYS A 61 -7.28 2.84 -9.62
N MET A 62 -6.52 3.81 -10.08
CA MET A 62 -5.16 4.08 -9.58
C MET A 62 -4.90 5.58 -9.67
N VAL A 63 -5.08 6.29 -8.56
CA VAL A 63 -4.95 7.75 -8.46
C VAL A 63 -3.90 8.10 -7.43
N SER A 64 -3.10 9.11 -7.74
CA SER A 64 -2.02 9.60 -6.88
C SER A 64 -2.03 11.13 -6.86
N THR A 65 -1.77 11.74 -5.70
CA THR A 65 -1.60 13.20 -5.52
C THR A 65 -0.28 13.49 -4.80
N PRO A 66 0.37 14.66 -5.06
CA PRO A 66 0.05 15.59 -6.14
C PRO A 66 0.18 14.93 -7.50
N THR A 67 -0.48 15.50 -8.51
CA THR A 67 -0.42 15.06 -9.89
C THR A 67 -0.36 16.29 -10.81
N PHE A 68 -0.19 16.07 -12.10
CA PHE A 68 -0.11 17.14 -13.10
C PHE A 68 -1.04 16.85 -14.28
N ASP A 69 -1.35 17.90 -15.01
CA ASP A 69 -2.05 17.81 -16.28
C ASP A 69 -1.02 17.49 -17.38
N PRO A 70 -1.11 16.35 -18.06
CA PRO A 70 -0.14 15.97 -19.10
C PRO A 70 -0.19 16.89 -20.34
N GLU A 71 -1.26 17.67 -20.53
CA GLU A 71 -1.34 18.68 -21.60
C GLU A 71 -0.64 19.98 -21.19
N ASN A 72 -0.47 20.22 -19.90
CA ASN A 72 0.18 21.38 -19.32
C ASN A 72 1.24 20.96 -18.28
N GLU A 73 2.19 20.13 -18.71
CA GLU A 73 3.21 19.58 -17.84
C GLU A 73 4.05 20.69 -17.18
N PRO A 74 4.06 20.79 -15.85
CA PRO A 74 4.80 21.82 -15.16
C PRO A 74 6.31 21.57 -15.24
N SER A 75 7.09 22.64 -15.39
CA SER A 75 8.53 22.57 -15.22
C SER A 75 8.86 22.52 -13.74
N VAL A 76 9.38 21.40 -13.27
CA VAL A 76 9.81 21.23 -11.88
C VAL A 76 11.34 21.20 -11.78
N PRO A 77 11.93 21.80 -10.74
CA PRO A 77 13.35 21.67 -10.47
C PRO A 77 13.79 20.21 -10.30
N ARG A 78 15.09 19.92 -10.54
CA ARG A 78 15.63 18.55 -10.38
C ARG A 78 15.61 18.06 -8.94
N ASP A 79 15.59 18.95 -7.98
CA ASP A 79 15.54 18.73 -6.54
C ASP A 79 14.11 18.82 -5.96
N ASP A 80 13.10 18.84 -6.84
CA ASP A 80 11.70 18.85 -6.41
C ASP A 80 11.36 17.61 -5.59
N GLN A 81 10.87 17.85 -4.38
CA GLN A 81 10.47 16.82 -3.43
C GLN A 81 8.95 16.67 -3.30
N SER A 82 8.18 17.37 -4.12
CA SER A 82 6.71 17.27 -4.10
C SER A 82 6.23 15.87 -4.44
N GLY A 83 7.04 15.13 -5.21
CA GLY A 83 6.67 13.80 -5.72
C GLY A 83 5.58 13.86 -6.78
N LEU A 84 5.51 14.96 -7.54
CA LEU A 84 4.53 15.22 -8.59
C LEU A 84 4.48 14.10 -9.65
N TYR A 85 5.64 13.54 -10.01
CA TYR A 85 5.77 12.46 -10.99
C TYR A 85 5.77 11.05 -10.39
N ILE A 86 5.56 10.93 -9.07
CA ILE A 86 5.55 9.63 -8.40
C ILE A 86 4.14 9.04 -8.44
N ASN A 87 4.00 7.88 -9.05
CA ASN A 87 2.83 7.05 -8.80
C ASN A 87 2.96 6.40 -7.42
N ARG A 88 2.31 7.01 -6.42
CA ARG A 88 2.40 6.54 -5.02
C ARG A 88 1.81 5.16 -4.78
N PHE A 89 0.85 4.77 -5.59
CA PHE A 89 0.26 3.43 -5.49
C PHE A 89 1.29 2.32 -5.83
N LEU A 90 2.18 2.58 -6.81
CA LEU A 90 3.17 1.61 -7.27
C LEU A 90 4.55 1.77 -6.63
N SER A 91 4.89 2.97 -6.17
CA SER A 91 6.28 3.31 -5.84
C SER A 91 6.49 3.85 -4.43
N SER A 92 5.42 4.22 -3.70
CA SER A 92 5.58 4.70 -2.32
C SER A 92 5.75 3.55 -1.35
N LYS A 93 6.62 3.78 -0.39
CA LYS A 93 6.77 2.93 0.79
C LYS A 93 6.23 3.71 1.98
N LEU A 94 5.12 3.23 2.53
CA LEU A 94 4.44 3.87 3.64
C LEU A 94 4.42 2.91 4.83
N PRO A 95 4.65 3.40 6.06
CA PRO A 95 4.41 2.58 7.24
C PRO A 95 2.95 2.13 7.26
N PRO A 96 2.67 0.82 7.39
CA PRO A 96 1.31 0.31 7.33
C PRO A 96 0.44 0.77 8.52
N GLY A 97 1.06 1.21 9.61
CA GLY A 97 0.33 1.61 10.81
C GLY A 97 -0.54 0.47 11.35
N SER A 98 -1.73 0.82 11.85
CA SER A 98 -2.63 -0.13 12.51
C SER A 98 -3.20 -1.21 11.60
N ILE A 99 -3.16 -1.08 10.29
CA ILE A 99 -3.56 -2.18 9.40
C ILE A 99 -2.63 -3.39 9.52
N PHE A 100 -1.38 -3.20 9.95
CA PHE A 100 -0.45 -4.30 10.21
C PHE A 100 -0.88 -5.20 11.38
N LYS A 101 -1.77 -4.73 12.25
CA LYS A 101 -2.35 -5.54 13.32
C LYS A 101 -3.14 -6.73 12.81
N THR A 102 -3.66 -6.68 11.59
CA THR A 102 -4.30 -7.84 10.95
C THR A 102 -3.31 -8.96 10.68
N VAL A 103 -2.08 -8.63 10.29
CA VAL A 103 -0.98 -9.60 10.14
C VAL A 103 -0.62 -10.22 11.49
N THR A 104 -0.44 -9.37 12.51
CA THR A 104 -0.13 -9.82 13.87
C THR A 104 -1.25 -10.67 14.45
N ALA A 105 -2.52 -10.31 14.22
CA ALA A 105 -3.68 -11.10 14.66
C ALA A 105 -3.71 -12.47 13.98
N ALA A 106 -3.49 -12.55 12.67
CA ALA A 106 -3.42 -13.82 11.95
C ALA A 106 -2.30 -14.71 12.49
N ALA A 107 -1.12 -14.15 12.74
CA ALA A 107 -0.02 -14.86 13.36
C ALA A 107 -0.36 -15.35 14.76
N ALA A 108 -1.00 -14.52 15.59
CA ALA A 108 -1.38 -14.90 16.95
C ALA A 108 -2.42 -16.03 16.97
N ILE A 109 -3.41 -15.99 16.09
CA ILE A 109 -4.45 -17.04 15.98
C ILE A 109 -3.83 -18.42 15.68
N GLU A 110 -2.79 -18.47 14.86
CA GLU A 110 -2.18 -19.75 14.46
C GLU A 110 -1.04 -20.20 15.40
N ASN A 111 -0.45 -19.31 16.21
CA ASN A 111 0.77 -19.61 16.97
C ASN A 111 0.69 -19.36 18.47
N THR A 112 -0.44 -18.89 18.98
CA THR A 112 -0.62 -18.65 20.43
C THR A 112 -1.95 -19.20 20.93
N ASP A 113 -2.11 -19.27 22.24
CA ASP A 113 -3.41 -19.54 22.86
C ASP A 113 -4.26 -18.25 22.89
N TYR A 114 -4.58 -17.74 21.70
CA TYR A 114 -5.30 -16.47 21.53
C TYR A 114 -6.68 -16.45 22.20
N GLN A 115 -7.30 -17.61 22.40
CA GLN A 115 -8.63 -17.73 23.03
C GLN A 115 -8.58 -17.36 24.51
N ASN A 116 -7.46 -17.62 25.16
CA ASN A 116 -7.18 -17.24 26.54
C ASN A 116 -6.33 -15.97 26.66
N PHE A 117 -6.01 -15.32 25.53
CA PHE A 117 -5.27 -14.07 25.55
C PHE A 117 -6.08 -12.96 26.19
N SER A 118 -5.42 -12.27 27.09
CA SER A 118 -5.99 -11.18 27.85
C SER A 118 -4.91 -10.14 28.14
N TYR A 119 -5.23 -8.88 27.93
CA TYR A 119 -4.32 -7.77 28.14
C TYR A 119 -5.00 -6.62 28.88
N GLN A 120 -4.38 -6.15 29.97
CA GLN A 120 -4.80 -4.93 30.66
C GLN A 120 -4.09 -3.73 30.03
N CYS A 121 -4.86 -2.85 29.38
CA CYS A 121 -4.34 -1.66 28.71
C CYS A 121 -4.57 -0.40 29.55
N ASP A 122 -3.50 0.15 30.06
CA ASP A 122 -3.49 1.41 30.84
C ASP A 122 -3.17 2.65 29.96
N GLY A 123 -3.24 2.48 28.63
CA GLY A 123 -2.99 3.55 27.67
C GLY A 123 -1.53 3.69 27.24
N THR A 124 -0.60 3.08 27.96
CA THR A 124 0.84 3.10 27.63
C THR A 124 1.50 1.74 27.87
N ARG A 125 2.53 1.43 27.09
CA ARG A 125 3.38 0.26 27.30
C ARG A 125 4.83 0.58 26.98
N LEU A 126 5.74 0.04 27.76
CA LEU A 126 7.18 0.08 27.49
C LEU A 126 7.62 -1.27 26.91
N ILE A 127 8.24 -1.26 25.73
CA ILE A 127 8.82 -2.44 25.09
C ILE A 127 10.22 -2.09 24.63
N HIS A 128 11.21 -2.85 25.07
CA HIS A 128 12.63 -2.65 24.73
C HIS A 128 13.13 -1.22 24.92
N GLY A 129 12.60 -0.50 25.92
CA GLY A 129 12.94 0.90 26.19
C GLY A 129 12.12 1.91 25.39
N GLU A 130 11.35 1.49 24.40
CA GLU A 130 10.48 2.35 23.60
C GLU A 130 9.08 2.45 24.20
N LYS A 131 8.55 3.67 24.32
CA LYS A 131 7.23 3.93 24.86
C LYS A 131 6.19 3.92 23.74
N LEU A 132 5.27 2.96 23.78
CA LEU A 132 4.12 2.87 22.91
C LEU A 132 2.88 3.45 23.61
N ASN A 133 2.13 4.31 22.91
CA ASN A 133 0.93 4.91 23.44
C ASN A 133 -0.29 4.41 22.66
N CYS A 134 -1.39 4.15 23.37
CA CYS A 134 -2.72 4.05 22.82
C CYS A 134 -3.40 5.44 22.82
N ALA A 135 -4.48 5.60 22.09
CA ALA A 135 -5.24 6.86 22.09
C ALA A 135 -5.83 7.16 23.47
N TYR A 136 -6.20 6.10 24.21
CA TYR A 136 -6.71 6.14 25.59
C TYR A 136 -6.51 4.75 26.23
N PRO A 137 -6.67 4.62 27.57
CA PRO A 137 -6.69 3.32 28.25
C PRO A 137 -7.91 2.51 27.79
N HIS A 138 -7.67 1.28 27.30
CA HIS A 138 -8.75 0.39 26.81
C HIS A 138 -9.29 -0.53 27.91
N GLY A 139 -8.63 -0.60 29.08
CA GLY A 139 -8.93 -1.55 30.12
C GLY A 139 -8.60 -2.98 29.73
N HIS A 140 -9.41 -3.91 30.16
CA HIS A 140 -9.21 -5.32 29.90
C HIS A 140 -9.73 -5.69 28.51
N VAL A 141 -8.88 -6.26 27.67
CA VAL A 141 -9.21 -6.65 26.29
C VAL A 141 -8.71 -8.05 25.97
N ASP A 142 -9.50 -8.81 25.25
CA ASP A 142 -9.10 -10.00 24.50
C ASP A 142 -8.53 -9.63 23.13
N LEU A 143 -8.19 -10.60 22.28
CA LEU A 143 -7.66 -10.35 20.95
C LEU A 143 -8.64 -9.55 20.06
N GLY A 144 -9.94 -9.91 20.11
CA GLY A 144 -10.99 -9.25 19.34
C GLY A 144 -11.18 -7.80 19.77
N GLY A 145 -11.30 -7.58 21.09
CA GLY A 145 -11.42 -6.24 21.69
C GLY A 145 -10.17 -5.37 21.42
N ALA A 146 -9.00 -5.97 21.47
CA ALA A 146 -7.74 -5.30 21.14
C ALA A 146 -7.68 -4.86 19.66
N LEU A 147 -8.19 -5.70 18.75
CA LEU A 147 -8.26 -5.35 17.32
C LEU A 147 -9.29 -4.24 17.08
N LEU A 148 -10.49 -4.37 17.66
CA LEU A 148 -11.58 -3.39 17.57
C LEU A 148 -11.14 -2.00 18.02
N GLN A 149 -10.40 -1.94 19.14
CA GLN A 149 -9.92 -0.67 19.73
C GLN A 149 -8.53 -0.27 19.23
N SER A 150 -7.96 -1.04 18.31
CA SER A 150 -6.61 -0.79 17.79
C SER A 150 -5.55 -0.66 18.90
N CYS A 151 -5.59 -1.52 19.91
CA CYS A 151 -4.73 -1.46 21.09
C CYS A 151 -3.26 -1.72 20.74
N ASN A 152 -2.42 -0.71 20.83
CA ASN A 152 -0.98 -0.85 20.55
C ASN A 152 -0.28 -1.73 21.60
N GLY A 153 -0.70 -1.62 22.86
CA GLY A 153 -0.12 -2.41 23.96
C GLY A 153 -0.35 -3.92 23.77
N ALA A 154 -1.58 -4.34 23.49
CA ALA A 154 -1.91 -5.74 23.27
C ALA A 154 -1.15 -6.33 22.07
N PHE A 155 -1.19 -5.63 20.92
CA PHE A 155 -0.54 -6.11 19.71
C PHE A 155 0.98 -6.13 19.79
N SER A 156 1.58 -5.18 20.47
CA SER A 156 3.03 -5.20 20.72
C SER A 156 3.42 -6.32 21.67
N THR A 157 2.56 -6.69 22.62
CA THR A 157 2.76 -7.85 23.49
C THR A 157 2.74 -9.14 22.69
N LEU A 158 1.70 -9.36 21.89
CA LEU A 158 1.60 -10.55 21.04
C LEU A 158 2.77 -10.68 20.07
N ALA A 159 3.14 -9.60 19.40
CA ALA A 159 4.28 -9.62 18.49
C ALA A 159 5.60 -9.96 19.20
N ASN A 160 5.80 -9.42 20.40
CA ASN A 160 6.99 -9.71 21.21
C ASN A 160 7.03 -11.16 21.72
N GLU A 161 5.88 -11.72 22.10
CA GLU A 161 5.75 -13.11 22.53
C GLU A 161 6.00 -14.09 21.39
N MET A 162 5.47 -13.83 20.21
CA MET A 162 5.70 -14.66 19.03
C MET A 162 7.13 -14.55 18.49
N GLY A 163 7.77 -13.42 18.69
CA GLY A 163 9.13 -13.14 18.21
C GLY A 163 9.25 -12.85 16.71
N PRO A 164 10.45 -12.46 16.28
CA PRO A 164 10.68 -11.95 14.92
C PRO A 164 10.53 -13.03 13.83
N GLU A 165 10.84 -14.30 14.13
CA GLU A 165 10.79 -15.37 13.13
C GLU A 165 9.35 -15.67 12.69
N ILE A 166 8.42 -15.78 13.63
CA ILE A 166 7.00 -15.98 13.33
C ILE A 166 6.44 -14.76 12.58
N MET A 167 6.73 -13.55 13.05
CA MET A 167 6.28 -12.33 12.41
C MET A 167 6.81 -12.21 10.98
N LYS A 168 8.08 -12.56 10.75
CA LYS A 168 8.69 -12.56 9.42
C LYS A 168 8.02 -13.57 8.49
N ASP A 169 7.75 -14.79 8.98
CA ASP A 169 7.07 -15.83 8.18
C ASP A 169 5.71 -15.33 7.66
N TYR A 170 4.92 -14.68 8.51
CA TYR A 170 3.63 -14.12 8.10
C TYR A 170 3.74 -12.99 7.09
N VAL A 171 4.70 -12.09 7.25
CA VAL A 171 5.01 -11.02 6.29
C VAL A 171 5.37 -11.62 4.93
N ASP A 172 6.20 -12.66 4.90
CA ASP A 172 6.64 -13.33 3.67
C ASP A 172 5.49 -14.15 3.04
N ARG A 173 4.69 -14.88 3.82
CA ARG A 173 3.52 -15.64 3.34
C ARG A 173 2.46 -14.73 2.72
N LEU A 174 2.23 -13.57 3.30
CA LEU A 174 1.31 -12.56 2.78
C LEU A 174 1.91 -11.75 1.60
N GLY A 175 3.15 -12.01 1.23
CA GLY A 175 3.79 -11.40 0.09
C GLY A 175 4.20 -9.93 0.28
N LEU A 176 4.22 -9.43 1.52
CA LEU A 176 4.51 -8.01 1.81
C LEU A 176 5.97 -7.61 1.52
N THR A 177 6.86 -8.60 1.38
CA THR A 177 8.28 -8.38 1.03
C THR A 177 8.61 -8.74 -0.41
N LYS A 178 7.64 -9.26 -1.16
CA LYS A 178 7.85 -9.72 -2.53
C LYS A 178 7.87 -8.56 -3.52
N SER A 179 8.51 -8.79 -4.66
CA SER A 179 8.38 -7.92 -5.82
C SER A 179 7.35 -8.51 -6.76
N TYR A 180 6.54 -7.65 -7.33
CA TYR A 180 5.46 -8.02 -8.25
C TYR A 180 5.68 -7.37 -9.61
N ASP A 181 5.24 -8.07 -10.66
CA ASP A 181 5.12 -7.49 -11.98
C ASP A 181 3.64 -7.15 -12.23
N ILE A 182 3.35 -5.87 -12.36
CA ILE A 182 1.99 -5.37 -12.58
C ILE A 182 1.91 -4.86 -14.02
N ASP A 183 1.26 -5.62 -14.87
CA ASP A 183 1.00 -5.28 -16.28
C ASP A 183 2.23 -4.71 -17.03
N GLY A 184 3.36 -5.41 -16.91
CA GLY A 184 4.63 -5.04 -17.54
C GLY A 184 5.43 -3.97 -16.81
N ILE A 185 4.94 -3.45 -15.67
CA ILE A 185 5.74 -2.67 -14.73
C ILE A 185 6.43 -3.66 -13.81
N LYS A 186 7.76 -3.75 -13.94
CA LYS A 186 8.56 -4.74 -13.22
C LYS A 186 9.01 -4.24 -11.86
N ASN A 187 9.18 -5.18 -10.93
CA ASN A 187 9.77 -4.94 -9.62
C ASN A 187 9.01 -3.92 -8.76
N VAL A 188 7.68 -3.91 -8.84
CA VAL A 188 6.86 -3.21 -7.85
C VAL A 188 7.05 -3.94 -6.52
N LYS A 189 7.64 -3.27 -5.54
CA LYS A 189 7.97 -3.85 -4.23
C LYS A 189 6.80 -3.65 -3.26
N GLY A 190 6.44 -4.73 -2.57
CA GLY A 190 5.59 -4.68 -1.40
C GLY A 190 6.30 -4.05 -0.20
#